data_57af75a19a25508cf111a04b915319c8
#
_entry.id   57af75a19a25508cf111a04b915319c8
#
_cell.length_a   1.000
_cell.length_b   1.000
_cell.length_c   1.000
_cell.angle_alpha   90.00
_cell.angle_beta   90.00
_cell.angle_gamma   90.00
#
_symmetry.space_group_name_H-M   'P 1'
#
loop_
_entity.id
_entity.type
_entity.pdbx_description
1 polymer ?
#
loop_
_entity_poly.entity_id
_entity_poly.type
_entity_poly.pdbx_seq_one_letter_code
_entity_poly.pdbx_strand_id
1 'polypeptide(L)'
;RKEKTIQRISRLLAKKRILKKSVRRENQTSKLKKMKFRTEVNLENSEQKILLTDRVFSVGSCFAAEMSEKLKDGQMQTLCNPFGTLFNPYSLNTAIKNLHDCKIYKNEDLILYNEEYISLNHHSSYNSNYAHKTLEKINQNIETGNQFLQKTNWVLITYGTSYIYEFLPKNQLVANCHKIPQKYFKKRFLTTEELHHSIAETIELLKDICENDVQILFTVSPVRHTKDG
;
A
#
# COMPACT_ATOMS: atom_id res chain seq x y z
N ARG A 1 78.96 -9.27 25.51
CA ARG A 1 77.74 -9.88 26.18
C ARG A 1 76.62 -8.85 26.36
N LYS A 2 76.88 -7.62 26.75
CA LYS A 2 75.82 -6.59 26.99
C LYS A 2 75.07 -6.20 25.70
N GLU A 3 75.75 -6.08 24.57
CA GLU A 3 75.12 -5.70 23.30
C GLU A 3 74.09 -6.72 22.76
N LYS A 4 74.41 -8.02 22.87
CA LYS A 4 73.47 -9.09 22.47
C LYS A 4 72.21 -9.11 23.31
N THR A 5 72.32 -8.73 24.60
CA THR A 5 71.18 -8.65 25.48
C THR A 5 70.25 -7.47 25.15
N ILE A 6 70.81 -6.31 24.81
CA ILE A 6 70.08 -5.12 24.41
C ILE A 6 69.33 -5.35 23.11
N GLN A 7 69.96 -6.01 22.11
CA GLN A 7 69.32 -6.36 20.86
C GLN A 7 68.14 -7.38 21.05
N ARG A 8 68.29 -8.27 22.02
CA ARG A 8 67.23 -9.27 22.33
C ARG A 8 66.03 -8.59 23.02
N ILE A 9 66.27 -7.64 23.88
CA ILE A 9 65.21 -6.85 24.55
C ILE A 9 64.49 -5.94 23.56
N SER A 10 65.21 -5.28 22.64
CA SER A 10 64.59 -4.43 21.61
C SER A 10 63.70 -5.22 20.66
N ARG A 11 64.12 -6.41 20.26
CA ARG A 11 63.30 -7.34 19.44
C ARG A 11 62.05 -7.84 20.17
N LEU A 12 62.11 -8.10 21.46
CA LEU A 12 60.96 -8.49 22.27
C LEU A 12 59.98 -7.34 22.45
N LEU A 13 60.47 -6.10 22.63
CA LEU A 13 59.61 -4.91 22.73
C LEU A 13 58.95 -4.59 21.37
N ALA A 14 59.64 -4.77 20.26
CA ALA A 14 59.08 -4.62 18.92
C ALA A 14 57.98 -5.65 18.65
N LYS A 15 58.21 -6.95 19.01
CA LYS A 15 57.14 -7.99 18.94
C LYS A 15 55.96 -7.67 19.80
N LYS A 16 56.12 -7.18 21.05
CA LYS A 16 54.99 -6.75 21.92
C LYS A 16 54.23 -5.56 21.34
N ARG A 17 54.89 -4.64 20.64
CA ARG A 17 54.23 -3.50 19.98
C ARG A 17 53.39 -3.98 18.77
N ILE A 18 53.87 -4.93 18.00
CA ILE A 18 53.18 -5.49 16.85
C ILE A 18 51.95 -6.27 17.33
N LEU A 19 52.09 -7.13 18.38
CA LEU A 19 50.93 -7.83 18.98
C LEU A 19 49.86 -6.89 19.53
N LYS A 20 50.28 -5.79 20.23
CA LYS A 20 49.30 -4.78 20.72
C LYS A 20 48.58 -4.07 19.57
N LYS A 21 49.23 -3.84 18.42
CA LYS A 21 48.62 -3.23 17.25
C LYS A 21 47.65 -4.21 16.55
N SER A 22 47.94 -5.53 16.47
CA SER A 22 47.04 -6.53 15.89
C SER A 22 45.80 -6.71 16.76
N VAL A 23 45.95 -6.84 18.07
CA VAL A 23 44.81 -6.96 19.01
C VAL A 23 43.94 -5.70 19.03
N ARG A 24 44.53 -4.49 18.83
CA ARG A 24 43.76 -3.24 18.67
C ARG A 24 43.00 -3.21 17.34
N ARG A 25 43.57 -3.74 16.26
CA ARG A 25 42.90 -3.84 14.95
C ARG A 25 41.75 -4.88 15.00
N GLU A 26 41.96 -6.04 15.61
CA GLU A 26 40.88 -7.04 15.80
C GLU A 26 39.75 -6.51 16.68
N ASN A 27 40.04 -5.75 17.74
CA ASN A 27 39.02 -5.12 18.57
C ASN A 27 38.33 -3.92 17.90
N GLN A 28 38.93 -3.28 16.87
CA GLN A 28 38.26 -2.26 16.08
C GLN A 28 37.38 -2.87 14.98
N THR A 29 37.77 -4.00 14.41
CA THR A 29 36.93 -4.70 13.41
C THR A 29 35.73 -5.41 14.06
N SER A 30 35.83 -5.86 15.32
CA SER A 30 34.71 -6.42 16.06
C SER A 30 33.68 -5.36 16.55
N LYS A 31 34.03 -4.06 16.50
CA LYS A 31 33.17 -2.92 16.82
C LYS A 31 32.48 -2.30 15.61
N LEU A 32 32.67 -2.81 14.40
CA LEU A 32 31.75 -2.52 13.31
C LEU A 32 30.42 -3.24 13.64
N LYS A 33 29.55 -2.54 14.38
CA LYS A 33 28.13 -2.92 14.48
C LYS A 33 27.68 -3.20 13.06
N LYS A 34 27.35 -4.48 12.75
CA LYS A 34 26.65 -4.82 11.50
C LYS A 34 25.49 -3.84 11.40
N MET A 35 25.60 -2.88 10.50
CA MET A 35 24.49 -1.96 10.25
C MET A 35 23.35 -2.84 9.71
N LYS A 36 22.30 -3.00 10.51
CA LYS A 36 21.08 -3.66 10.06
C LYS A 36 20.38 -2.70 9.12
N PHE A 37 20.37 -3.01 7.83
CA PHE A 37 19.69 -2.21 6.80
C PHE A 37 18.18 -2.45 6.76
N ARG A 38 17.65 -3.26 7.67
CA ARG A 38 16.21 -3.47 7.81
C ARG A 38 15.83 -3.53 9.29
N THR A 39 14.65 -3.03 9.58
CA THR A 39 14.01 -3.20 10.89
C THR A 39 13.30 -4.55 10.89
N GLU A 40 13.65 -5.41 11.84
CA GLU A 40 12.94 -6.66 12.07
C GLU A 40 11.74 -6.35 12.97
N VAL A 41 10.56 -6.71 12.51
CA VAL A 41 9.33 -6.61 13.29
C VAL A 41 8.98 -8.03 13.77
N ASN A 42 9.02 -8.26 15.06
CA ASN A 42 8.57 -9.52 15.63
C ASN A 42 7.04 -9.50 15.66
N LEU A 43 6.43 -10.33 14.84
CA LEU A 43 4.99 -10.52 14.84
C LEU A 43 4.69 -11.86 15.49
N GLU A 44 3.71 -11.87 16.38
CA GLU A 44 3.12 -13.11 16.86
C GLU A 44 2.32 -13.77 15.73
N ASN A 45 2.32 -15.09 15.69
CA ASN A 45 1.53 -15.82 14.71
C ASN A 45 0.05 -15.59 15.00
N SER A 46 -0.71 -15.17 14.01
CA SER A 46 -2.17 -15.12 14.11
C SER A 46 -2.74 -16.54 14.21
N GLU A 47 -3.76 -16.73 15.05
CA GLU A 47 -4.55 -17.96 15.08
C GLU A 47 -5.29 -18.16 13.76
N GLN A 48 -5.78 -17.08 13.17
CA GLN A 48 -6.44 -17.08 11.87
C GLN A 48 -5.41 -17.02 10.75
N LYS A 49 -5.54 -17.90 9.77
CA LYS A 49 -4.64 -18.03 8.62
C LYS A 49 -5.43 -18.00 7.33
N ILE A 50 -4.85 -17.37 6.32
CA ILE A 50 -5.37 -17.46 4.95
C ILE A 50 -5.05 -18.86 4.42
N LEU A 51 -6.07 -19.59 4.02
CA LEU A 51 -5.95 -20.93 3.44
C LEU A 51 -5.87 -20.85 1.91
N LEU A 52 -5.29 -21.86 1.26
CA LEU A 52 -5.20 -21.90 -0.21
C LEU A 52 -6.57 -21.92 -0.90
N THR A 53 -7.60 -22.38 -0.19
CA THR A 53 -8.99 -22.41 -0.67
C THR A 53 -9.73 -21.10 -0.53
N ASP A 54 -9.15 -20.14 0.22
CA ASP A 54 -9.80 -18.87 0.49
C ASP A 54 -9.79 -17.95 -0.73
N ARG A 55 -10.85 -17.17 -0.83
CA ARG A 55 -10.96 -16.08 -1.79
C ARG A 55 -10.52 -14.78 -1.13
N VAL A 56 -9.54 -14.11 -1.73
CA VAL A 56 -8.92 -12.90 -1.18
C VAL A 56 -9.21 -11.70 -2.07
N PHE A 57 -9.93 -10.72 -1.53
CA PHE A 57 -10.14 -9.44 -2.16
C PHE A 57 -9.13 -8.42 -1.62
N SER A 58 -8.41 -7.73 -2.49
CA SER A 58 -7.36 -6.77 -2.10
C SER A 58 -7.63 -5.41 -2.71
N VAL A 59 -7.61 -4.36 -1.87
CA VAL A 59 -7.76 -2.97 -2.35
C VAL A 59 -6.81 -2.02 -1.65
N GLY A 60 -6.39 -1.00 -2.36
CA GLY A 60 -5.57 0.06 -1.79
C GLY A 60 -4.35 0.41 -2.62
N SER A 61 -3.24 0.64 -1.92
CA SER A 61 -1.96 1.07 -2.51
C SER A 61 -1.29 -0.03 -3.35
N CYS A 62 -0.14 0.29 -3.94
CA CYS A 62 0.66 -0.68 -4.70
C CYS A 62 1.02 -1.94 -3.89
N PHE A 63 1.11 -1.84 -2.55
CA PHE A 63 1.32 -3.01 -1.70
C PHE A 63 0.19 -4.04 -1.82
N ALA A 64 -1.07 -3.58 -1.92
CA ALA A 64 -2.21 -4.49 -2.14
C ALA A 64 -2.07 -5.25 -3.48
N ALA A 65 -1.59 -4.57 -4.54
CA ALA A 65 -1.35 -5.19 -5.83
C ALA A 65 -0.25 -6.25 -5.77
N GLU A 66 0.90 -5.91 -5.18
CA GLU A 66 2.04 -6.83 -5.02
C GLU A 66 1.68 -8.07 -4.17
N MET A 67 0.92 -7.87 -3.10
CA MET A 67 0.44 -8.99 -2.26
C MET A 67 -0.53 -9.89 -3.02
N SER A 68 -1.45 -9.29 -3.78
CA SER A 68 -2.41 -10.04 -4.58
C SER A 68 -1.72 -10.89 -5.65
N GLU A 69 -0.70 -10.35 -6.34
CA GLU A 69 0.08 -11.11 -7.33
C GLU A 69 0.80 -12.30 -6.67
N LYS A 70 1.41 -12.11 -5.49
CA LYS A 70 2.04 -13.22 -4.74
C LYS A 70 1.06 -14.30 -4.32
N LEU A 71 -0.15 -13.93 -3.90
CA LEU A 71 -1.21 -14.89 -3.57
C LEU A 71 -1.67 -15.64 -4.82
N LYS A 72 -1.78 -14.96 -5.95
CA LYS A 72 -2.12 -15.55 -7.25
C LYS A 72 -1.04 -16.51 -7.76
N ASP A 73 0.24 -16.16 -7.58
CA ASP A 73 1.36 -17.07 -7.86
C ASP A 73 1.27 -18.34 -7.00
N GLY A 74 0.75 -18.23 -5.78
CA GLY A 74 0.39 -19.33 -4.90
C GLY A 74 -0.91 -20.06 -5.27
N GLN A 75 -1.48 -19.78 -6.46
CA GLN A 75 -2.72 -20.39 -6.98
C GLN A 75 -3.99 -20.07 -6.17
N MET A 76 -3.98 -18.98 -5.39
CA MET A 76 -5.15 -18.52 -4.66
C MET A 76 -6.10 -17.73 -5.57
N GLN A 77 -7.39 -17.78 -5.26
CA GLN A 77 -8.40 -16.96 -5.93
C GLN A 77 -8.33 -15.54 -5.41
N THR A 78 -7.86 -14.60 -6.25
CA THR A 78 -7.70 -13.19 -5.85
C THR A 78 -8.36 -12.24 -6.84
N LEU A 79 -8.93 -11.15 -6.31
CA LEU A 79 -9.33 -9.97 -7.08
C LEU A 79 -8.70 -8.74 -6.45
N CYS A 80 -8.02 -7.92 -7.25
CA CYS A 80 -7.29 -6.78 -6.76
C CYS A 80 -7.71 -5.48 -7.47
N ASN A 81 -7.93 -4.43 -6.67
CA ASN A 81 -8.08 -3.05 -7.13
C ASN A 81 -9.06 -2.91 -8.32
N PRO A 82 -10.33 -3.30 -8.22
CA PRO A 82 -11.30 -3.18 -9.33
C PRO A 82 -11.60 -1.73 -9.75
N PHE A 83 -11.12 -0.73 -9.02
CA PHE A 83 -11.16 0.70 -9.36
C PHE A 83 -9.78 1.23 -9.77
N GLY A 84 -8.77 0.36 -9.80
CA GLY A 84 -7.36 0.72 -9.83
C GLY A 84 -6.84 1.11 -8.44
N THR A 85 -5.58 1.53 -8.37
CA THR A 85 -4.93 1.88 -7.10
C THR A 85 -5.56 3.11 -6.46
N LEU A 86 -6.00 2.98 -5.22
CA LEU A 86 -6.54 4.03 -4.37
C LEU A 86 -5.73 4.09 -3.08
N PHE A 87 -5.62 5.28 -2.45
CA PHE A 87 -4.65 5.46 -1.36
C PHE A 87 -5.27 5.86 -0.03
N ASN A 88 -6.39 6.55 -0.01
CA ASN A 88 -6.96 7.11 1.21
C ASN A 88 -8.26 6.40 1.62
N PRO A 89 -8.60 6.40 2.92
CA PRO A 89 -9.77 5.71 3.45
C PRO A 89 -11.09 6.12 2.81
N TYR A 90 -11.30 7.42 2.54
CA TYR A 90 -12.52 7.90 1.93
C TYR A 90 -12.73 7.34 0.50
N SER A 91 -11.70 7.39 -0.34
CA SER A 91 -11.79 6.87 -1.71
C SER A 91 -11.99 5.36 -1.74
N LEU A 92 -11.37 4.62 -0.81
CA LEU A 92 -11.55 3.18 -0.67
C LEU A 92 -12.95 2.84 -0.15
N ASN A 93 -13.46 3.60 0.82
CA ASN A 93 -14.84 3.46 1.29
C ASN A 93 -15.84 3.69 0.14
N THR A 94 -15.67 4.79 -0.63
CA THR A 94 -16.51 5.07 -1.79
C THR A 94 -16.47 3.95 -2.82
N ALA A 95 -15.29 3.35 -3.07
CA ALA A 95 -15.15 2.22 -3.98
C ALA A 95 -15.91 0.99 -3.47
N ILE A 96 -15.75 0.63 -2.19
CA ILE A 96 -16.48 -0.50 -1.57
C ILE A 96 -17.99 -0.26 -1.61
N LYS A 97 -18.45 0.94 -1.30
CA LYS A 97 -19.87 1.31 -1.38
C LYS A 97 -20.42 1.15 -2.80
N ASN A 98 -19.68 1.59 -3.82
CA ASN A 98 -20.08 1.42 -5.21
C ASN A 98 -20.15 -0.05 -5.64
N LEU A 99 -19.27 -0.92 -5.08
CA LEU A 99 -19.35 -2.36 -5.28
C LEU A 99 -20.59 -2.95 -4.58
N HIS A 100 -20.81 -2.58 -3.33
CA HIS A 100 -21.94 -3.02 -2.53
C HIS A 100 -23.28 -2.67 -3.20
N ASP A 101 -23.43 -1.40 -3.60
CA ASP A 101 -24.66 -0.85 -4.19
C ASP A 101 -24.83 -1.24 -5.68
N CYS A 102 -23.90 -1.97 -6.29
CA CYS A 102 -23.85 -2.27 -7.73
C CYS A 102 -24.04 -1.00 -8.57
N LYS A 103 -23.34 0.10 -8.20
CA LYS A 103 -23.52 1.39 -8.85
C LYS A 103 -23.28 1.31 -10.35
N ILE A 104 -24.26 1.78 -11.14
CA ILE A 104 -24.11 1.93 -12.60
C ILE A 104 -23.64 3.33 -12.90
N TYR A 105 -22.41 3.45 -13.44
CA TYR A 105 -21.84 4.70 -13.94
C TYR A 105 -22.43 5.05 -15.30
N LYS A 106 -22.69 6.36 -15.48
CA LYS A 106 -23.29 6.93 -16.70
C LYS A 106 -22.43 8.07 -17.25
N ASN A 107 -22.80 8.63 -18.40
CA ASN A 107 -22.07 9.72 -19.03
C ASN A 107 -21.88 10.95 -18.11
N GLU A 108 -22.84 11.25 -17.25
CA GLU A 108 -22.80 12.34 -16.27
C GLU A 108 -21.74 12.15 -15.19
N ASP A 109 -21.31 10.90 -14.93
CA ASP A 109 -20.24 10.58 -13.99
C ASP A 109 -18.84 10.78 -14.60
N LEU A 110 -18.77 11.01 -15.91
CA LEU A 110 -17.51 11.21 -16.61
C LEU A 110 -17.21 12.70 -16.87
N ILE A 111 -15.96 12.99 -17.11
CA ILE A 111 -15.47 14.29 -17.55
C ILE A 111 -14.66 14.06 -18.83
N LEU A 112 -14.91 14.85 -19.87
CA LEU A 112 -14.05 14.89 -21.05
C LEU A 112 -12.88 15.84 -20.76
N TYR A 113 -11.67 15.31 -20.79
CA TYR A 113 -10.44 16.07 -20.57
C TYR A 113 -9.31 15.52 -21.44
N ASN A 114 -8.66 16.40 -22.24
CA ASN A 114 -7.60 16.03 -23.19
C ASN A 114 -8.00 14.85 -24.10
N GLU A 115 -9.19 14.93 -24.68
CA GLU A 115 -9.76 13.93 -25.61
C GLU A 115 -10.04 12.56 -24.96
N GLU A 116 -9.89 12.43 -23.65
CA GLU A 116 -10.23 11.22 -22.89
C GLU A 116 -11.45 11.45 -21.99
N TYR A 117 -12.31 10.45 -21.94
CA TYR A 117 -13.36 10.35 -20.92
C TYR A 117 -12.78 9.72 -19.66
N ILE A 118 -12.85 10.47 -18.57
CA ILE A 118 -12.24 10.11 -17.27
C ILE A 118 -13.29 10.06 -16.18
N SER A 119 -13.07 9.19 -15.18
CA SER A 119 -13.83 9.18 -13.94
C SER A 119 -12.91 9.55 -12.77
N LEU A 120 -13.27 10.58 -12.01
CA LEU A 120 -12.46 11.06 -10.88
C LEU A 120 -12.40 10.05 -9.71
N ASN A 121 -13.18 8.97 -9.76
CA ASN A 121 -13.19 7.91 -8.76
C ASN A 121 -12.36 6.68 -9.14
N HIS A 122 -11.77 6.67 -10.36
CA HIS A 122 -11.02 5.53 -10.89
C HIS A 122 -9.59 5.91 -11.25
N HIS A 123 -8.73 4.92 -11.35
CA HIS A 123 -7.38 5.09 -11.85
C HIS A 123 -7.39 5.44 -13.36
N SER A 124 -6.34 6.12 -13.83
CA SER A 124 -6.24 6.55 -15.25
C SER A 124 -6.22 5.40 -16.26
N SER A 125 -5.98 4.17 -15.82
CA SER A 125 -6.10 2.98 -16.68
C SER A 125 -7.51 2.72 -17.21
N TYR A 126 -8.53 3.40 -16.67
CA TYR A 126 -9.92 3.34 -17.12
C TYR A 126 -10.25 4.34 -18.21
N ASN A 127 -9.37 5.33 -18.46
CA ASN A 127 -9.59 6.36 -19.43
C ASN A 127 -9.68 5.81 -20.87
N SER A 128 -10.50 6.42 -21.68
CA SER A 128 -10.61 6.12 -23.11
C SER A 128 -11.10 7.35 -23.87
N ASN A 129 -10.76 7.44 -25.14
CA ASN A 129 -11.30 8.45 -26.08
C ASN A 129 -12.80 8.24 -26.37
N TYR A 130 -13.39 7.15 -25.87
CA TYR A 130 -14.80 6.82 -26.08
C TYR A 130 -15.50 6.61 -24.72
N ALA A 131 -16.54 7.41 -24.45
CA ALA A 131 -17.29 7.33 -23.20
C ALA A 131 -17.83 5.92 -22.90
N HIS A 132 -18.41 5.26 -23.92
CA HIS A 132 -18.96 3.92 -23.76
C HIS A 132 -17.90 2.89 -23.33
N LYS A 133 -16.64 2.98 -23.82
CA LYS A 133 -15.57 2.06 -23.42
C LYS A 133 -15.14 2.28 -21.97
N THR A 134 -15.07 3.55 -21.54
CA THR A 134 -14.80 3.87 -20.14
C THR A 134 -15.90 3.33 -19.23
N LEU A 135 -17.16 3.56 -19.58
CA LEU A 135 -18.32 3.09 -18.81
C LEU A 135 -18.43 1.56 -18.78
N GLU A 136 -18.26 0.89 -19.91
CA GLU A 136 -18.26 -0.56 -20.01
C GLU A 136 -17.24 -1.18 -19.06
N LYS A 137 -15.99 -0.71 -19.11
CA LYS A 137 -14.92 -1.20 -18.24
C LYS A 137 -15.20 -0.94 -16.77
N ILE A 138 -15.71 0.24 -16.41
CA ILE A 138 -16.07 0.58 -15.03
C ILE A 138 -17.18 -0.32 -14.53
N ASN A 139 -18.31 -0.39 -15.27
CA ASN A 139 -19.49 -1.12 -14.85
C ASN A 139 -19.24 -2.63 -14.79
N GLN A 140 -18.49 -3.18 -15.74
CA GLN A 140 -18.07 -4.59 -15.71
C GLN A 140 -17.21 -4.90 -14.47
N ASN A 141 -16.30 -4.01 -14.08
CA ASN A 141 -15.47 -4.22 -12.90
C ASN A 141 -16.27 -4.07 -11.59
N ILE A 142 -17.30 -3.22 -11.57
CA ILE A 142 -18.22 -3.14 -10.44
C ILE A 142 -18.98 -4.44 -10.28
N GLU A 143 -19.57 -4.96 -11.35
CA GLU A 143 -20.30 -6.22 -11.34
C GLU A 143 -19.39 -7.39 -10.91
N THR A 144 -18.23 -7.52 -11.54
CA THR A 144 -17.24 -8.55 -11.20
C THR A 144 -16.78 -8.43 -9.73
N GLY A 145 -16.53 -7.20 -9.27
CA GLY A 145 -16.10 -6.93 -7.90
C GLY A 145 -17.17 -7.27 -6.87
N ASN A 146 -18.44 -6.92 -7.14
CA ASN A 146 -19.58 -7.27 -6.30
C ASN A 146 -19.72 -8.81 -6.19
N GLN A 147 -19.80 -9.52 -7.33
CA GLN A 147 -19.90 -10.98 -7.36
C GLN A 147 -18.71 -11.67 -6.66
N PHE A 148 -17.52 -11.11 -6.76
CA PHE A 148 -16.35 -11.65 -6.08
C PHE A 148 -16.44 -11.46 -4.56
N LEU A 149 -16.86 -10.26 -4.11
CA LEU A 149 -16.99 -9.92 -2.69
C LEU A 149 -17.99 -10.81 -1.97
N GLN A 150 -19.13 -11.15 -2.60
CA GLN A 150 -20.15 -12.03 -1.99
C GLN A 150 -19.56 -13.33 -1.46
N LYS A 151 -18.57 -13.91 -2.15
CA LYS A 151 -17.93 -15.19 -1.80
C LYS A 151 -16.54 -15.04 -1.22
N THR A 152 -16.17 -13.83 -0.76
CA THR A 152 -14.83 -13.54 -0.23
C THR A 152 -14.72 -14.02 1.22
N ASN A 153 -13.54 -14.59 1.56
CA ASN A 153 -13.19 -14.99 2.92
C ASN A 153 -12.29 -13.93 3.59
N TRP A 154 -11.39 -13.30 2.81
CA TRP A 154 -10.46 -12.30 3.32
C TRP A 154 -10.48 -11.04 2.49
N VAL A 155 -10.53 -9.90 3.16
CA VAL A 155 -10.37 -8.58 2.55
C VAL A 155 -9.10 -7.92 3.08
N LEU A 156 -8.16 -7.58 2.18
CA LEU A 156 -6.93 -6.88 2.49
C LEU A 156 -7.04 -5.42 2.05
N ILE A 157 -7.00 -4.50 2.99
CA ILE A 157 -7.11 -3.06 2.72
C ILE A 157 -5.80 -2.37 3.09
N THR A 158 -5.16 -1.70 2.14
CA THR A 158 -3.90 -0.99 2.37
C THR A 158 -4.06 0.51 2.19
N TYR A 159 -4.01 1.25 3.28
CA TYR A 159 -4.01 2.71 3.26
C TYR A 159 -2.61 3.25 2.99
N GLY A 160 -2.52 4.22 2.09
CA GLY A 160 -1.26 4.87 1.71
C GLY A 160 -1.13 6.30 2.23
N THR A 161 -2.24 7.01 2.43
CA THR A 161 -2.25 8.41 2.84
C THR A 161 -3.61 8.80 3.41
N SER A 162 -3.64 9.86 4.22
CA SER A 162 -4.87 10.54 4.65
C SER A 162 -5.19 11.80 3.82
N TYR A 163 -4.37 12.13 2.80
CA TYR A 163 -4.69 13.23 1.90
C TYR A 163 -5.85 12.88 0.98
N ILE A 164 -6.73 13.86 0.78
CA ILE A 164 -7.85 13.82 -0.18
C ILE A 164 -7.84 15.08 -1.04
N TYR A 165 -8.38 14.97 -2.23
CA TYR A 165 -8.57 16.08 -3.15
C TYR A 165 -10.06 16.37 -3.31
N GLU A 166 -10.42 17.64 -3.26
CA GLU A 166 -11.76 18.14 -3.54
C GLU A 166 -11.74 18.81 -4.92
N PHE A 167 -12.57 18.34 -5.83
CA PHE A 167 -12.73 18.94 -7.15
C PHE A 167 -13.67 20.13 -7.06
N LEU A 168 -13.12 21.34 -7.06
CA LEU A 168 -13.83 22.60 -6.80
C LEU A 168 -15.03 22.85 -7.71
N PRO A 169 -14.99 22.55 -9.03
CA PRO A 169 -16.13 22.81 -9.91
C PRO A 169 -17.42 22.06 -9.55
N LYS A 170 -17.29 20.91 -8.88
CA LYS A 170 -18.42 20.07 -8.44
C LYS A 170 -18.56 19.97 -6.93
N ASN A 171 -17.67 20.60 -6.17
CA ASN A 171 -17.57 20.50 -4.70
C ASN A 171 -17.59 19.03 -4.25
N GLN A 172 -16.77 18.18 -4.91
CA GLN A 172 -16.77 16.74 -4.76
C GLN A 172 -15.40 16.23 -4.36
N LEU A 173 -15.34 15.34 -3.36
CA LEU A 173 -14.14 14.59 -3.02
C LEU A 173 -13.86 13.54 -4.10
N VAL A 174 -12.60 13.42 -4.50
CA VAL A 174 -12.19 12.60 -5.63
C VAL A 174 -10.99 11.73 -5.31
N ALA A 175 -10.91 10.58 -5.98
CA ALA A 175 -9.81 9.64 -5.79
C ALA A 175 -8.60 9.94 -6.68
N ASN A 176 -8.82 10.55 -7.85
CA ASN A 176 -7.76 10.81 -8.84
C ASN A 176 -7.99 12.14 -9.57
N CYS A 177 -6.91 12.91 -9.73
CA CYS A 177 -6.94 14.21 -10.43
C CYS A 177 -6.69 14.11 -11.95
N HIS A 178 -6.32 12.98 -12.50
CA HIS A 178 -6.10 12.72 -13.95
C HIS A 178 -5.27 13.76 -14.71
N LYS A 179 -4.28 14.38 -14.03
CA LYS A 179 -3.45 15.49 -14.60
C LYS A 179 -4.24 16.77 -14.92
N ILE A 180 -5.49 16.89 -14.50
CA ILE A 180 -6.22 18.16 -14.56
C ILE A 180 -5.44 19.20 -13.72
N PRO A 181 -5.35 20.48 -14.16
CA PRO A 181 -4.58 21.50 -13.46
C PRO A 181 -4.94 21.62 -12.00
N GLN A 182 -3.93 21.71 -11.13
CA GLN A 182 -4.09 21.71 -9.66
C GLN A 182 -5.00 22.84 -9.14
N LYS A 183 -5.11 23.95 -9.89
CA LYS A 183 -6.01 25.06 -9.52
C LYS A 183 -7.50 24.66 -9.40
N TYR A 184 -7.88 23.55 -9.97
CA TYR A 184 -9.24 23.00 -9.86
C TYR A 184 -9.43 22.09 -8.65
N PHE A 185 -8.37 21.85 -7.87
CA PHE A 185 -8.43 20.97 -6.71
C PHE A 185 -7.97 21.68 -5.44
N LYS A 186 -8.60 21.32 -4.32
CA LYS A 186 -8.12 21.64 -2.99
C LYS A 186 -7.62 20.36 -2.34
N LYS A 187 -6.34 20.32 -2.00
CA LYS A 187 -5.72 19.21 -1.25
C LYS A 187 -5.84 19.48 0.23
N ARG A 188 -6.29 18.51 1.01
CA ARG A 188 -6.36 18.58 2.47
C ARG A 188 -6.19 17.19 3.09
N PHE A 189 -5.97 17.15 4.39
CA PHE A 189 -6.12 15.92 5.15
C PHE A 189 -7.60 15.59 5.38
N LEU A 190 -7.90 14.30 5.45
CA LEU A 190 -9.14 13.83 6.06
C LEU A 190 -9.12 14.19 7.55
N THR A 191 -10.25 14.62 8.10
CA THR A 191 -10.37 14.78 9.55
C THR A 191 -10.43 13.42 10.25
N THR A 192 -10.24 13.41 11.57
CA THR A 192 -10.33 12.16 12.34
C THR A 192 -11.73 11.56 12.23
N GLU A 193 -12.76 12.38 12.20
CA GLU A 193 -14.16 11.97 12.05
C GLU A 193 -14.41 11.35 10.68
N GLU A 194 -13.89 11.96 9.61
CA GLU A 194 -13.98 11.42 8.24
C GLU A 194 -13.24 10.09 8.11
N LEU A 195 -12.07 9.97 8.73
CA LEU A 195 -11.30 8.72 8.77
C LEU A 195 -12.08 7.61 9.49
N HIS A 196 -12.58 7.92 10.70
CA HIS A 196 -13.33 6.97 11.51
C HIS A 196 -14.61 6.52 10.80
N HIS A 197 -15.37 7.48 10.25
CA HIS A 197 -16.60 7.19 9.50
C HIS A 197 -16.31 6.29 8.28
N SER A 198 -15.30 6.65 7.47
CA SER A 198 -14.94 5.87 6.27
C SER A 198 -14.53 4.44 6.60
N ILE A 199 -13.77 4.24 7.69
CA ILE A 199 -13.32 2.90 8.10
C ILE A 199 -14.50 2.09 8.66
N ALA A 200 -15.32 2.70 9.52
CA ALA A 200 -16.48 2.04 10.12
C ALA A 200 -17.50 1.60 9.03
N GLU A 201 -17.88 2.52 8.14
CA GLU A 201 -18.80 2.21 7.04
C GLU A 201 -18.23 1.13 6.11
N THR A 202 -16.90 1.17 5.83
CA THR A 202 -16.25 0.11 5.03
C THR A 202 -16.42 -1.27 5.67
N ILE A 203 -16.24 -1.37 7.00
CA ILE A 203 -16.40 -2.65 7.71
C ILE A 203 -17.86 -3.13 7.64
N GLU A 204 -18.81 -2.24 7.84
CA GLU A 204 -20.25 -2.56 7.77
C GLU A 204 -20.64 -3.05 6.37
N LEU A 205 -20.27 -2.31 5.32
CA LEU A 205 -20.54 -2.68 3.94
C LEU A 205 -19.92 -4.04 3.55
N LEU A 206 -18.70 -4.32 3.99
CA LEU A 206 -18.05 -5.59 3.71
C LEU A 206 -18.73 -6.75 4.43
N LYS A 207 -19.17 -6.56 5.67
CA LYS A 207 -19.91 -7.58 6.41
C LYS A 207 -21.29 -7.84 5.83
N ASP A 208 -21.91 -6.82 5.23
CA ASP A 208 -23.23 -6.93 4.61
C ASP A 208 -23.17 -7.65 3.26
N ILE A 209 -22.16 -7.33 2.42
CA ILE A 209 -22.04 -7.92 1.08
C ILE A 209 -21.50 -9.35 1.09
N CYS A 210 -20.62 -9.70 2.05
CA CYS A 210 -20.00 -11.02 2.10
C CYS A 210 -20.95 -12.05 2.74
N GLU A 211 -21.21 -13.15 2.05
CA GLU A 211 -22.04 -14.26 2.54
C GLU A 211 -21.34 -15.05 3.67
N ASN A 212 -20.01 -14.98 3.73
CA ASN A 212 -19.17 -15.65 4.71
C ASN A 212 -18.85 -14.73 5.89
N ASP A 213 -18.38 -15.29 7.00
CA ASP A 213 -17.73 -14.51 8.07
C ASP A 213 -16.38 -13.97 7.59
N VAL A 214 -16.43 -12.80 6.96
CA VAL A 214 -15.29 -12.19 6.29
C VAL A 214 -14.26 -11.69 7.29
N GLN A 215 -13.00 -12.04 7.06
CA GLN A 215 -11.86 -11.52 7.80
C GLN A 215 -11.30 -10.28 7.10
N ILE A 216 -11.15 -9.17 7.83
CA ILE A 216 -10.69 -7.90 7.28
C ILE A 216 -9.34 -7.55 7.89
N LEU A 217 -8.31 -7.46 7.04
CA LEU A 217 -6.96 -7.06 7.44
C LEU A 217 -6.65 -5.65 6.91
N PHE A 218 -6.48 -4.71 7.82
CA PHE A 218 -6.03 -3.37 7.50
C PHE A 218 -4.51 -3.26 7.62
N THR A 219 -3.89 -2.63 6.63
CA THR A 219 -2.48 -2.26 6.68
C THR A 219 -2.31 -0.79 6.33
N VAL A 220 -1.28 -0.17 6.90
CA VAL A 220 -0.91 1.21 6.62
C VAL A 220 0.48 1.22 6.01
N SER A 221 0.63 1.85 4.85
CA SER A 221 1.93 1.96 4.19
C SER A 221 2.89 2.80 5.04
N PRO A 222 4.08 2.28 5.39
CA PRO A 222 5.09 3.03 6.13
C PRO A 222 5.88 4.00 5.23
N VAL A 223 5.58 4.06 3.94
CA VAL A 223 6.30 4.88 2.97
C VAL A 223 5.95 6.35 3.16
N ARG A 224 6.98 7.15 3.47
CA ARG A 224 6.84 8.60 3.57
C ARG A 224 6.81 9.20 2.16
N HIS A 225 5.78 9.98 1.86
CA HIS A 225 5.73 10.78 0.64
C HIS A 225 6.54 12.06 0.83
N THR A 226 7.78 12.10 0.31
CA THR A 226 8.72 13.22 0.50
C THR A 226 8.20 14.56 -0.05
N LYS A 227 7.22 14.55 -0.94
CA LYS A 227 6.55 15.77 -1.45
C LYS A 227 5.51 16.35 -0.49
N ASP A 228 5.15 15.61 0.53
CA ASP A 228 4.09 15.98 1.48
C ASP A 228 4.64 16.38 2.87
N GLY A 229 5.98 16.43 3.01
CA GLY A 229 6.70 16.84 4.22
C GLY A 229 7.30 15.70 5.00
#